data_f85b82ae8d5c70819f9764be96150353
#
_entry.id   f85b82ae8d5c70819f9764be96150353
#
_cell.length_a   1.000
_cell.length_b   1.000
_cell.length_c   1.000
_cell.angle_alpha   90.00
_cell.angle_beta   90.00
_cell.angle_gamma   90.00
#
_symmetry.space_group_name_H-M   'P 1'
#
loop_
_entity.id
_entity.type
_entity.pdbx_description
1 polymer ?
#
loop_
_entity_poly.entity_id
_entity_poly.type
_entity_poly.pdbx_seq_one_letter_code
_entity_poly.pdbx_strand_id
1 'polypeptide(L)'
;MAVLRVNGLTKYFGINSVFENVSFELKSGEHIGLVGANGAGKTTLLKCIMGREEADRGTIKTSDGAVIGYLRQDFDYAGETIRDEMEEAWKDVLFYKDRMERLAAELEFHKDDADLVLEYGKTEARFEFLGGYDYESATKKILTGLSFTEEDWDRDIHSFSGGQKVRINLAAAFVRHPDFLLLDEPTNHLDMGMLEWLEDYLRSYKGGVLMISHDRYFLDAAATGIIDLENHRIHSYRGGYTRYMDTKTRETAAYEKAYEKQQEHIRETEEYIRRYKAGIKSKQARGRQSQLNRLERLEKPNRQATLRFHFTPPDDCADKVLDILHGTAGYNGTPLFKDIEMHIKKGEAVGLIGPNGAGKTTLLKMITGELAGEKTLIHMGSHVQVGYYSQEQEWLSPDRTVIDEVRDLFNYGEAEARNVLGMFLFQGEDVFKKISLLSGGEKARLSLLCLFLKRPNFLILDEPTNHLDIPTREIMEEAIQAFGGTCLIVSHDRYFLDKVVTRTLELDNGRLTEYLGNYTYYKEKKKDLEEFEKDRGNAKTAKTPAQMTVSKAEPKKVEKREISIAAAKKLEQVEMEIARQEATVKMYTFRMNSEPENYAALTEEYKDAEEKLAKLYERWDAIAEDM
;
A
#
# COMPACT_ATOMS: atom_id res chain seq x y z
N MET A 1 -2.96 -3.31 31.73
CA MET A 1 -3.11 -3.10 30.28
C MET A 1 -3.63 -1.69 30.06
N ALA A 2 -2.93 -0.89 29.26
CA ALA A 2 -3.40 0.45 28.92
C ALA A 2 -4.63 0.36 27.99
N VAL A 3 -5.58 1.28 28.19
CA VAL A 3 -6.79 1.38 27.36
C VAL A 3 -7.04 2.84 26.99
N LEU A 4 -7.23 3.07 25.70
CA LEU A 4 -7.73 4.34 25.16
C LEU A 4 -9.19 4.14 24.76
N ARG A 5 -10.09 4.94 25.34
CA ARG A 5 -11.52 4.83 25.12
C ARG A 5 -12.09 6.12 24.55
N VAL A 6 -12.75 6.01 23.41
CA VAL A 6 -13.50 7.08 22.76
C VAL A 6 -14.98 6.78 22.90
N ASN A 7 -15.78 7.73 23.46
CA ASN A 7 -17.21 7.52 23.71
C ASN A 7 -18.02 8.68 23.14
N GLY A 8 -18.92 8.38 22.19
CA GLY A 8 -19.90 9.31 21.65
C GLY A 8 -19.31 10.55 20.99
N LEU A 9 -18.10 10.43 20.42
CA LEU A 9 -17.37 11.57 19.87
C LEU A 9 -18.09 12.09 18.62
N THR A 10 -18.30 13.42 18.58
CA THR A 10 -18.98 14.09 17.48
C THR A 10 -18.20 15.35 17.14
N LYS A 11 -18.00 15.63 15.83
CA LYS A 11 -17.29 16.80 15.33
C LYS A 11 -18.00 17.41 14.13
N TYR A 12 -18.12 18.74 14.15
CA TYR A 12 -18.61 19.54 13.04
C TYR A 12 -17.59 20.59 12.63
N PHE A 13 -17.56 20.95 11.34
CA PHE A 13 -16.94 22.18 10.87
C PHE A 13 -18.03 23.10 10.29
N GLY A 14 -18.42 24.09 11.07
CA GLY A 14 -19.57 24.93 10.77
C GLY A 14 -20.87 24.11 10.74
N ILE A 15 -21.51 24.02 9.58
CA ILE A 15 -22.74 23.24 9.40
C ILE A 15 -22.48 21.80 8.94
N ASN A 16 -21.24 21.48 8.57
CA ASN A 16 -20.89 20.19 8.01
C ASN A 16 -20.50 19.21 9.12
N SER A 17 -21.22 18.08 9.20
CA SER A 17 -20.86 16.96 10.07
C SER A 17 -19.64 16.27 9.52
N VAL A 18 -18.62 16.04 10.37
CA VAL A 18 -17.44 15.23 10.03
C VAL A 18 -17.68 13.80 10.47
N PHE A 19 -18.00 13.60 11.74
CA PHE A 19 -18.43 12.31 12.28
C PHE A 19 -19.36 12.50 13.47
N GLU A 20 -20.23 11.52 13.71
CA GLU A 20 -21.27 11.56 14.73
C GLU A 20 -21.27 10.30 15.58
N ASN A 21 -21.30 10.49 16.91
CA ASN A 21 -21.46 9.43 17.90
C ASN A 21 -20.45 8.27 17.74
N VAL A 22 -19.19 8.60 17.46
CA VAL A 22 -18.10 7.64 17.29
C VAL A 22 -17.69 7.07 18.65
N SER A 23 -17.70 5.73 18.79
CA SER A 23 -17.34 5.06 20.03
C SER A 23 -16.53 3.79 19.74
N PHE A 24 -15.31 3.70 20.29
CA PHE A 24 -14.48 2.51 20.22
C PHE A 24 -13.47 2.47 21.36
N GLU A 25 -12.85 1.31 21.56
CA GLU A 25 -11.77 1.09 22.51
C GLU A 25 -10.54 0.57 21.77
N LEU A 26 -9.36 1.03 22.18
CA LEU A 26 -8.08 0.52 21.74
C LEU A 26 -7.32 0.04 22.99
N LYS A 27 -6.91 -1.22 23.00
CA LYS A 27 -6.17 -1.84 24.10
C LYS A 27 -4.73 -2.13 23.70
N SER A 28 -3.84 -2.22 24.68
CA SER A 28 -2.48 -2.70 24.45
C SER A 28 -2.50 -4.04 23.70
N GLY A 29 -1.71 -4.15 22.64
CA GLY A 29 -1.64 -5.31 21.75
C GLY A 29 -2.74 -5.37 20.66
N GLU A 30 -3.67 -4.43 20.65
CA GLU A 30 -4.63 -4.28 19.54
C GLU A 30 -4.08 -3.29 18.51
N HIS A 31 -4.08 -3.68 17.25
CA HIS A 31 -3.67 -2.84 16.13
C HIS A 31 -4.87 -2.62 15.23
N ILE A 32 -5.37 -1.40 15.20
CA ILE A 32 -6.59 -1.05 14.49
C ILE A 32 -6.26 -0.18 13.27
N GLY A 33 -6.66 -0.64 12.08
CA GLY A 33 -6.64 0.15 10.86
C GLY A 33 -7.90 1.02 10.76
N LEU A 34 -7.75 2.32 10.59
CA LEU A 34 -8.85 3.26 10.34
C LEU A 34 -8.93 3.56 8.85
N VAL A 35 -9.98 3.06 8.20
CA VAL A 35 -10.21 3.21 6.76
C VAL A 35 -11.42 4.11 6.48
N GLY A 36 -11.55 4.59 5.26
CA GLY A 36 -12.64 5.45 4.79
C GLY A 36 -12.18 6.36 3.66
N ALA A 37 -13.09 6.97 2.92
CA ALA A 37 -12.79 7.88 1.82
C ALA A 37 -11.97 9.10 2.28
N ASN A 38 -11.30 9.76 1.33
CA ASN A 38 -10.65 11.04 1.61
C ASN A 38 -11.69 12.07 2.03
N GLY A 39 -11.36 12.85 3.08
CA GLY A 39 -12.31 13.81 3.65
C GLY A 39 -13.33 13.21 4.63
N ALA A 40 -13.36 11.90 4.86
CA ALA A 40 -14.28 11.27 5.83
C ALA A 40 -14.02 11.67 7.30
N GLY A 41 -12.89 12.35 7.60
CA GLY A 41 -12.59 12.83 8.95
C GLY A 41 -11.59 11.96 9.73
N LYS A 42 -10.89 11.02 9.09
CA LYS A 42 -9.91 10.12 9.71
C LYS A 42 -8.82 10.88 10.50
N THR A 43 -8.12 11.79 9.83
CA THR A 43 -7.09 12.65 10.46
C THR A 43 -7.67 13.56 11.54
N THR A 44 -8.90 14.07 11.34
CA THR A 44 -9.60 14.87 12.36
C THR A 44 -9.86 14.05 13.63
N LEU A 45 -10.26 12.79 13.47
CA LEU A 45 -10.45 11.87 14.61
C LEU A 45 -9.14 11.65 15.38
N LEU A 46 -8.01 11.44 14.69
CA LEU A 46 -6.68 11.36 15.35
C LEU A 46 -6.33 12.66 16.07
N LYS A 47 -6.56 13.83 15.45
CA LYS A 47 -6.30 15.13 16.08
C LYS A 47 -7.15 15.35 17.34
N CYS A 48 -8.42 14.90 17.33
CA CYS A 48 -9.27 14.93 18.52
C CYS A 48 -8.71 14.03 19.63
N ILE A 49 -8.24 12.81 19.31
CA ILE A 49 -7.64 11.88 20.28
C ILE A 49 -6.38 12.48 20.90
N MET A 50 -5.59 13.23 20.12
CA MET A 50 -4.40 13.95 20.58
C MET A 50 -4.70 15.23 21.39
N GLY A 51 -5.97 15.66 21.47
CA GLY A 51 -6.34 16.94 22.06
C GLY A 51 -5.87 18.16 21.26
N ARG A 52 -5.46 17.99 19.99
CA ARG A 52 -5.11 19.08 19.08
C ARG A 52 -6.32 19.73 18.41
N GLU A 53 -7.43 19.03 18.40
CA GLU A 53 -8.72 19.49 17.90
C GLU A 53 -9.79 19.18 18.95
N GLU A 54 -10.60 20.16 19.32
CA GLU A 54 -11.69 19.97 20.27
C GLU A 54 -12.89 19.27 19.59
N ALA A 55 -13.42 18.24 20.24
CA ALA A 55 -14.64 17.60 19.82
C ALA A 55 -15.86 18.40 20.34
N ASP A 56 -16.93 18.46 19.52
CA ASP A 56 -18.14 19.17 19.92
C ASP A 56 -18.95 18.41 20.98
N ARG A 57 -18.85 17.05 20.95
CA ARG A 57 -19.49 16.17 21.96
C ARG A 57 -18.66 14.91 22.16
N GLY A 58 -18.90 14.26 23.28
CA GLY A 58 -18.27 12.98 23.63
C GLY A 58 -17.08 13.15 24.58
N THR A 59 -16.41 12.05 24.87
CA THR A 59 -15.26 12.04 25.78
C THR A 59 -14.20 11.08 25.29
N ILE A 60 -12.93 11.46 25.50
CA ILE A 60 -11.76 10.63 25.25
C ILE A 60 -11.10 10.40 26.61
N LYS A 61 -10.83 9.13 26.94
CA LYS A 61 -10.16 8.74 28.19
C LYS A 61 -9.03 7.78 27.90
N THR A 62 -7.88 8.02 28.47
CA THR A 62 -6.73 7.11 28.49
C THR A 62 -6.50 6.59 29.89
N SER A 63 -5.83 5.45 30.02
CA SER A 63 -5.32 4.99 31.32
C SER A 63 -4.37 6.03 31.91
N ASP A 64 -4.37 6.16 33.24
CA ASP A 64 -3.55 7.16 33.93
C ASP A 64 -2.06 6.93 33.61
N GLY A 65 -1.39 8.00 33.18
CA GLY A 65 0.03 8.01 32.82
C GLY A 65 0.38 7.35 31.48
N ALA A 66 -0.60 6.95 30.68
CA ALA A 66 -0.34 6.36 29.36
C ALA A 66 0.30 7.38 28.41
N VAL A 67 1.34 6.96 27.72
CA VAL A 67 2.08 7.77 26.73
C VAL A 67 1.52 7.50 25.34
N ILE A 68 1.21 8.56 24.60
CA ILE A 68 0.75 8.49 23.21
C ILE A 68 1.88 8.98 22.30
N GLY A 69 2.32 8.12 21.37
CA GLY A 69 3.18 8.51 20.24
C GLY A 69 2.32 8.87 19.04
N TYR A 70 2.67 9.94 18.35
CA TYR A 70 1.97 10.38 17.15
C TYR A 70 2.94 10.66 16.02
N LEU A 71 2.68 10.07 14.86
CA LEU A 71 3.40 10.38 13.63
C LEU A 71 2.93 11.74 13.10
N ARG A 72 3.82 12.72 13.10
CA ARG A 72 3.57 14.04 12.53
C ARG A 72 3.59 13.97 11.01
N GLN A 73 2.67 14.69 10.36
CA GLN A 73 2.69 14.88 8.90
C GLN A 73 3.46 16.14 8.49
N ASP A 74 3.61 17.08 9.39
CA ASP A 74 4.40 18.29 9.23
C ASP A 74 5.90 18.02 9.49
N PHE A 75 6.74 18.84 8.92
CA PHE A 75 8.20 18.81 9.07
C PHE A 75 8.67 19.99 9.93
N ASP A 76 7.91 20.28 10.99
CA ASP A 76 8.26 21.29 11.98
C ASP A 76 9.08 20.61 13.09
N TYR A 77 10.39 20.78 13.03
CA TYR A 77 11.36 20.17 13.94
C TYR A 77 11.76 21.14 15.03
N ALA A 78 11.99 20.60 16.24
CA ALA A 78 12.42 21.41 17.38
C ALA A 78 13.92 21.75 17.33
N GLY A 79 14.71 20.93 16.63
CA GLY A 79 16.16 21.06 16.52
C GLY A 79 16.66 21.14 15.08
N GLU A 80 17.98 21.31 14.94
CA GLU A 80 18.65 21.42 13.64
C GLU A 80 19.14 20.06 13.12
N THR A 81 19.25 19.05 13.98
CA THR A 81 19.77 17.73 13.66
C THR A 81 18.81 16.60 14.06
N ILE A 82 19.05 15.36 13.54
CA ILE A 82 18.30 14.18 13.99
C ILE A 82 18.54 13.94 15.48
N ARG A 83 19.76 14.19 15.97
CA ARG A 83 20.11 14.05 17.39
C ARG A 83 19.23 14.94 18.26
N ASP A 84 19.10 16.22 17.90
CA ASP A 84 18.27 17.17 18.65
C ASP A 84 16.80 16.73 18.71
N GLU A 85 16.27 16.21 17.60
CA GLU A 85 14.87 15.71 17.55
C GLU A 85 14.69 14.46 18.43
N MET A 86 15.69 13.59 18.49
CA MET A 86 15.65 12.44 19.41
C MET A 86 15.79 12.88 20.86
N GLU A 87 16.63 13.86 21.18
CA GLU A 87 16.77 14.44 22.51
C GLU A 87 15.47 15.11 22.97
N GLU A 88 14.79 15.84 22.09
CA GLU A 88 13.46 16.40 22.42
C GLU A 88 12.44 15.27 22.68
N ALA A 89 12.49 14.18 21.91
CA ALA A 89 11.65 13.01 22.21
C ALA A 89 11.94 12.41 23.60
N TRP A 90 13.18 12.47 24.08
CA TRP A 90 13.61 11.97 25.37
C TRP A 90 13.74 13.03 26.47
N LYS A 91 13.22 14.25 26.26
CA LYS A 91 13.44 15.37 27.19
C LYS A 91 13.13 15.09 28.64
N ASP A 92 12.09 14.29 28.92
CA ASP A 92 11.74 13.90 30.29
C ASP A 92 12.83 13.01 30.90
N VAL A 93 13.37 12.05 30.13
CA VAL A 93 14.46 11.18 30.55
C VAL A 93 15.73 11.99 30.81
N LEU A 94 16.08 12.90 29.89
CA LEU A 94 17.24 13.76 29.99
C LEU A 94 17.12 14.72 31.19
N PHE A 95 15.92 15.21 31.48
CA PHE A 95 15.66 16.02 32.68
C PHE A 95 15.95 15.24 33.97
N TYR A 96 15.48 13.99 34.08
CA TYR A 96 15.75 13.18 35.27
C TYR A 96 17.20 12.70 35.34
N LYS A 97 17.87 12.49 34.20
CA LYS A 97 19.31 12.20 34.11
C LYS A 97 20.14 13.35 34.70
N ASP A 98 19.92 14.59 34.21
CA ASP A 98 20.60 15.79 34.70
C ASP A 98 20.35 16.02 36.19
N ARG A 99 19.08 15.86 36.64
CA ARG A 99 18.74 15.98 38.06
C ARG A 99 19.44 14.90 38.93
N MET A 100 19.50 13.66 38.43
CA MET A 100 20.19 12.56 39.13
C MET A 100 21.71 12.83 39.23
N GLU A 101 22.34 13.32 38.15
CA GLU A 101 23.75 13.70 38.13
C GLU A 101 24.05 14.87 39.09
N ARG A 102 23.20 15.88 39.20
CA ARG A 102 23.33 16.99 40.17
C ARG A 102 23.19 16.50 41.60
N LEU A 103 22.16 15.66 41.88
CA LEU A 103 21.97 15.09 43.21
C LEU A 103 23.14 14.17 43.63
N ALA A 104 23.69 13.40 42.68
CA ALA A 104 24.88 12.59 42.92
C ALA A 104 26.11 13.44 43.31
N ALA A 105 26.31 14.56 42.61
CA ALA A 105 27.39 15.50 42.92
C ALA A 105 27.20 16.19 44.30
N GLU A 106 25.98 16.54 44.69
CA GLU A 106 25.67 17.10 46.02
C GLU A 106 25.88 16.05 47.12
N LEU A 107 25.53 14.78 46.90
CA LEU A 107 25.74 13.67 47.82
C LEU A 107 27.23 13.37 48.06
N GLU A 108 28.13 13.66 47.13
CA GLU A 108 29.57 13.58 47.35
C GLU A 108 30.06 14.47 48.50
N PHE A 109 29.44 15.66 48.67
CA PHE A 109 29.75 16.64 49.69
C PHE A 109 28.93 16.47 50.99
N HIS A 110 27.72 15.90 50.89
CA HIS A 110 26.74 15.73 51.96
C HIS A 110 26.28 14.28 52.11
N LYS A 111 27.22 13.34 52.35
CA LYS A 111 26.99 11.90 52.32
C LYS A 111 25.96 11.36 53.31
N ASP A 112 25.72 12.09 54.42
CA ASP A 112 24.82 11.63 55.50
C ASP A 112 23.45 12.38 55.44
N ASP A 113 23.17 13.14 54.40
CA ASP A 113 21.88 13.86 54.25
C ASP A 113 20.79 12.86 53.74
N ALA A 114 19.93 12.47 54.69
CA ALA A 114 18.89 11.49 54.45
C ALA A 114 17.83 11.98 53.41
N ASP A 115 17.58 13.30 53.34
CA ASP A 115 16.61 13.90 52.43
C ASP A 115 17.16 13.90 51.01
N LEU A 116 18.45 14.20 50.82
CA LEU A 116 19.12 14.10 49.52
C LEU A 116 19.18 12.66 49.01
N VAL A 117 19.47 11.69 49.89
CA VAL A 117 19.46 10.25 49.52
C VAL A 117 18.06 9.83 49.05
N LEU A 118 17.02 10.26 49.79
CA LEU A 118 15.64 9.93 49.43
C LEU A 118 15.22 10.58 48.09
N GLU A 119 15.65 11.82 47.85
CA GLU A 119 15.37 12.54 46.59
C GLU A 119 16.10 11.89 45.40
N TYR A 120 17.37 11.50 45.59
CA TYR A 120 18.12 10.75 44.59
C TYR A 120 17.40 9.45 44.22
N GLY A 121 17.03 8.64 45.21
CA GLY A 121 16.33 7.37 44.98
C GLY A 121 14.99 7.54 44.26
N LYS A 122 14.22 8.61 44.54
CA LYS A 122 12.98 8.91 43.81
C LYS A 122 13.27 9.30 42.38
N THR A 123 14.31 10.10 42.14
CA THR A 123 14.75 10.57 40.83
C THR A 123 15.23 9.40 39.98
N GLU A 124 16.06 8.53 40.54
CA GLU A 124 16.57 7.31 39.92
C GLU A 124 15.44 6.34 39.54
N ALA A 125 14.50 6.07 40.46
CA ALA A 125 13.35 5.22 40.19
C ALA A 125 12.46 5.82 39.04
N ARG A 126 12.37 7.15 38.95
CA ARG A 126 11.64 7.79 37.87
C ARG A 126 12.38 7.72 36.55
N PHE A 127 13.71 7.91 36.56
CA PHE A 127 14.58 7.75 35.40
C PHE A 127 14.50 6.32 34.86
N GLU A 128 14.61 5.30 35.72
CA GLU A 128 14.47 3.91 35.35
C GLU A 128 13.08 3.60 34.76
N PHE A 129 12.01 4.09 35.44
CA PHE A 129 10.63 3.90 34.97
C PHE A 129 10.40 4.48 33.56
N LEU A 130 11.07 5.57 33.20
CA LEU A 130 11.01 6.20 31.88
C LEU A 130 11.90 5.53 30.83
N GLY A 131 12.61 4.42 31.18
CA GLY A 131 13.52 3.73 30.28
C GLY A 131 14.89 4.40 30.12
N GLY A 132 15.30 5.17 31.15
CA GLY A 132 16.50 5.99 31.09
C GLY A 132 17.81 5.23 30.85
N TYR A 133 17.92 3.97 31.27
CA TYR A 133 19.12 3.18 31.02
C TYR A 133 19.21 2.63 29.58
N ASP A 134 18.09 2.57 28.87
CA ASP A 134 18.01 1.99 27.51
C ASP A 134 17.84 3.03 26.40
N TYR A 135 17.69 4.33 26.71
CA TYR A 135 17.30 5.36 25.74
C TYR A 135 18.27 5.50 24.56
N GLU A 136 19.59 5.37 24.80
CA GLU A 136 20.59 5.46 23.72
C GLU A 136 20.55 4.24 22.82
N SER A 137 20.43 3.04 23.41
CA SER A 137 20.36 1.78 22.65
C SER A 137 19.06 1.69 21.84
N ALA A 138 17.93 2.15 22.40
CA ALA A 138 16.64 2.22 21.74
C ALA A 138 16.69 3.20 20.53
N THR A 139 17.26 4.39 20.75
CA THR A 139 17.47 5.38 19.69
C THR A 139 18.31 4.83 18.55
N LYS A 140 19.45 4.23 18.88
CA LYS A 140 20.35 3.62 17.88
C LYS A 140 19.65 2.51 17.09
N LYS A 141 18.93 1.63 17.76
CA LYS A 141 18.20 0.52 17.15
C LYS A 141 17.15 1.02 16.15
N ILE A 142 16.37 2.03 16.52
CA ILE A 142 15.31 2.59 15.68
C ILE A 142 15.91 3.34 14.48
N LEU A 143 16.89 4.23 14.70
CA LEU A 143 17.53 4.98 13.63
C LEU A 143 18.23 4.06 12.62
N THR A 144 18.96 3.02 13.11
CA THR A 144 19.57 2.02 12.23
C THR A 144 18.52 1.23 11.45
N GLY A 145 17.41 0.84 12.09
CA GLY A 145 16.30 0.16 11.43
C GLY A 145 15.64 1.01 10.34
N LEU A 146 15.62 2.33 10.53
CA LEU A 146 15.15 3.31 9.53
C LEU A 146 16.25 3.74 8.54
N SER A 147 17.36 2.99 8.47
CA SER A 147 18.47 3.21 7.54
C SER A 147 19.17 4.57 7.68
N PHE A 148 19.28 5.08 8.90
CA PHE A 148 20.16 6.21 9.22
C PHE A 148 21.49 5.70 9.78
N THR A 149 22.59 6.24 9.25
CA THR A 149 23.95 6.00 9.76
C THR A 149 24.25 6.97 10.91
N GLU A 150 25.29 6.68 11.72
CA GLU A 150 25.69 7.59 12.79
C GLU A 150 26.17 8.95 12.25
N GLU A 151 26.69 9.00 11.03
CA GLU A 151 27.07 10.24 10.35
C GLU A 151 25.87 11.15 10.01
N ASP A 152 24.69 10.55 9.78
CA ASP A 152 23.48 11.32 9.49
C ASP A 152 22.91 12.02 10.74
N TRP A 153 23.27 11.57 11.95
CA TRP A 153 22.65 12.06 13.19
C TRP A 153 22.95 13.52 13.48
N ASP A 154 24.14 13.99 13.10
CA ASP A 154 24.61 15.35 13.32
C ASP A 154 24.48 16.23 12.05
N ARG A 155 23.84 15.69 11.00
CA ARG A 155 23.58 16.39 9.76
C ARG A 155 22.33 17.27 9.88
N ASP A 156 22.36 18.44 9.20
CA ASP A 156 21.21 19.37 9.14
C ASP A 156 19.93 18.65 8.66
N ILE A 157 18.91 18.65 9.53
CA ILE A 157 17.64 17.96 9.31
C ILE A 157 16.89 18.51 8.09
N HIS A 158 17.08 19.78 7.76
CA HIS A 158 16.44 20.42 6.61
C HIS A 158 17.04 19.94 5.27
N SER A 159 18.27 19.42 5.29
CA SER A 159 18.96 18.88 4.11
C SER A 159 18.42 17.52 3.64
N PHE A 160 17.60 16.85 4.45
CA PHE A 160 17.04 15.54 4.12
C PHE A 160 15.86 15.65 3.15
N SER A 161 15.69 14.62 2.30
CA SER A 161 14.54 14.51 1.41
C SER A 161 13.21 14.32 2.18
N GLY A 162 12.08 14.59 1.53
CA GLY A 162 10.75 14.39 2.14
C GLY A 162 10.56 12.99 2.73
N GLY A 163 10.95 11.94 1.99
CA GLY A 163 10.88 10.57 2.48
C GLY A 163 11.79 10.28 3.68
N GLN A 164 12.99 10.88 3.71
CA GLN A 164 13.88 10.78 4.88
C GLN A 164 13.29 11.51 6.08
N LYS A 165 12.66 12.66 5.89
CA LYS A 165 11.96 13.41 6.94
C LYS A 165 10.79 12.61 7.54
N VAL A 166 10.02 11.89 6.73
CA VAL A 166 8.99 10.96 7.25
C VAL A 166 9.60 9.88 8.14
N ARG A 167 10.76 9.33 7.77
CA ARG A 167 11.49 8.35 8.60
C ARG A 167 11.98 8.94 9.92
N ILE A 168 12.42 10.20 9.94
CA ILE A 168 12.79 10.90 11.19
C ILE A 168 11.57 11.05 12.10
N ASN A 169 10.42 11.45 11.55
CA ASN A 169 9.17 11.55 12.31
C ASN A 169 8.71 10.20 12.87
N LEU A 170 8.89 9.10 12.10
CA LEU A 170 8.65 7.74 12.59
C LEU A 170 9.59 7.39 13.76
N ALA A 171 10.88 7.71 13.64
CA ALA A 171 11.84 7.49 14.73
C ALA A 171 11.41 8.21 16.01
N ALA A 172 11.06 9.49 15.92
CA ALA A 172 10.59 10.29 17.07
C ALA A 172 9.31 9.71 17.70
N ALA A 173 8.39 9.19 16.89
CA ALA A 173 7.16 8.57 17.38
C ALA A 173 7.42 7.24 18.10
N PHE A 174 8.42 6.46 17.67
CA PHE A 174 8.67 5.09 18.16
C PHE A 174 9.65 5.01 19.32
N VAL A 175 10.58 5.97 19.40
CA VAL A 175 11.76 5.87 20.28
C VAL A 175 11.41 5.70 21.75
N ARG A 176 10.31 6.27 22.22
CA ARG A 176 9.84 6.16 23.62
C ARG A 176 9.03 4.90 23.92
N HIS A 177 8.83 4.00 22.96
CA HIS A 177 7.94 2.85 23.10
C HIS A 177 6.60 3.20 23.76
N PRO A 178 5.81 4.14 23.21
CA PRO A 178 4.59 4.63 23.85
C PRO A 178 3.56 3.52 24.03
N ASP A 179 2.62 3.68 24.99
CA ASP A 179 1.52 2.73 25.22
C ASP A 179 0.55 2.69 24.03
N PHE A 180 0.39 3.81 23.33
CA PHE A 180 -0.43 3.93 22.12
C PHE A 180 0.33 4.65 21.02
N LEU A 181 0.29 4.08 19.82
CA LEU A 181 0.79 4.71 18.60
C LEU A 181 -0.37 5.15 17.72
N LEU A 182 -0.36 6.42 17.33
CA LEU A 182 -1.29 6.98 16.35
C LEU A 182 -0.51 7.32 15.08
N LEU A 183 -0.79 6.57 14.00
CA LEU A 183 -0.06 6.68 12.73
C LEU A 183 -1.00 7.19 11.65
N ASP A 184 -0.69 8.34 11.05
CA ASP A 184 -1.46 8.92 9.94
C ASP A 184 -0.67 8.78 8.65
N GLU A 185 -1.10 7.86 7.77
CA GLU A 185 -0.46 7.50 6.49
C GLU A 185 1.05 7.20 6.62
N PRO A 186 1.47 6.27 7.50
CA PRO A 186 2.89 5.98 7.74
C PRO A 186 3.60 5.34 6.55
N THR A 187 2.83 4.83 5.59
CA THR A 187 3.34 4.14 4.40
C THR A 187 3.73 5.09 3.27
N ASN A 188 3.28 6.35 3.32
CA ASN A 188 3.58 7.33 2.28
C ASN A 188 5.08 7.64 2.24
N HIS A 189 5.64 7.69 1.04
CA HIS A 189 7.05 7.98 0.77
C HIS A 189 8.06 6.94 1.29
N LEU A 190 7.60 5.81 1.81
CA LEU A 190 8.46 4.69 2.19
C LEU A 190 8.67 3.78 0.98
N ASP A 191 9.90 3.31 0.80
CA ASP A 191 10.19 2.24 -0.16
C ASP A 191 9.81 0.86 0.41
N MET A 192 9.86 -0.17 -0.43
CA MET A 192 9.41 -1.51 -0.05
C MET A 192 10.18 -2.09 1.13
N GLY A 193 11.50 -1.84 1.22
CA GLY A 193 12.32 -2.32 2.34
C GLY A 193 11.92 -1.67 3.66
N MET A 194 11.61 -0.36 3.62
CA MET A 194 11.12 0.36 4.80
C MET A 194 9.71 -0.08 5.21
N LEU A 195 8.83 -0.37 4.24
CA LEU A 195 7.50 -0.90 4.53
C LEU A 195 7.58 -2.26 5.22
N GLU A 196 8.44 -3.17 4.76
CA GLU A 196 8.65 -4.47 5.39
C GLU A 196 9.22 -4.32 6.82
N TRP A 197 10.19 -3.43 7.01
CA TRP A 197 10.70 -3.13 8.33
C TRP A 197 9.61 -2.59 9.28
N LEU A 198 8.77 -1.66 8.80
CA LEU A 198 7.67 -1.09 9.58
C LEU A 198 6.63 -2.16 9.95
N GLU A 199 6.28 -3.06 9.03
CA GLU A 199 5.38 -4.18 9.29
C GLU A 199 5.93 -5.10 10.38
N ASP A 200 7.22 -5.47 10.31
CA ASP A 200 7.87 -6.33 11.30
C ASP A 200 8.00 -5.63 12.66
N TYR A 201 8.30 -4.33 12.67
CA TYR A 201 8.30 -3.53 13.89
C TYR A 201 6.93 -3.52 14.56
N LEU A 202 5.87 -3.18 13.81
CA LEU A 202 4.51 -3.15 14.34
C LEU A 202 4.03 -4.54 14.77
N ARG A 203 4.35 -5.60 14.02
CA ARG A 203 3.99 -6.98 14.40
C ARG A 203 4.56 -7.38 15.76
N SER A 204 5.72 -6.87 16.12
CA SER A 204 6.37 -7.11 17.42
C SER A 204 5.94 -6.13 18.53
N TYR A 205 5.21 -5.07 18.16
CA TYR A 205 4.85 -3.99 19.07
C TYR A 205 3.76 -4.42 20.06
N LYS A 206 3.98 -4.15 21.35
CA LYS A 206 3.08 -4.59 22.44
C LYS A 206 2.05 -3.53 22.86
N GLY A 207 2.21 -2.29 22.45
CA GLY A 207 1.27 -1.22 22.71
C GLY A 207 0.03 -1.31 21.82
N GLY A 208 -0.94 -0.42 22.00
CA GLY A 208 -2.07 -0.26 21.10
C GLY A 208 -1.67 0.59 19.89
N VAL A 209 -2.14 0.24 18.69
CA VAL A 209 -1.86 1.01 17.46
C VAL A 209 -3.16 1.39 16.79
N LEU A 210 -3.35 2.67 16.49
CA LEU A 210 -4.39 3.15 15.58
C LEU A 210 -3.71 3.76 14.36
N MET A 211 -3.90 3.11 13.20
CA MET A 211 -3.23 3.50 11.96
C MET A 211 -4.23 3.86 10.87
N ILE A 212 -4.03 5.00 10.24
CA ILE A 212 -4.68 5.34 8.98
C ILE A 212 -3.72 4.92 7.87
N SER A 213 -4.17 4.08 6.95
CA SER A 213 -3.40 3.76 5.75
C SER A 213 -4.30 3.40 4.59
N HIS A 214 -3.84 3.71 3.40
CA HIS A 214 -4.41 3.28 2.13
C HIS A 214 -3.65 2.11 1.50
N ASP A 215 -2.60 1.61 2.15
CA ASP A 215 -1.89 0.40 1.75
C ASP A 215 -2.60 -0.84 2.32
N ARG A 216 -3.23 -1.61 1.42
CA ARG A 216 -4.01 -2.81 1.75
C ARG A 216 -3.13 -3.93 2.30
N TYR A 217 -1.92 -4.11 1.73
CA TYR A 217 -0.94 -5.09 2.22
C TYR A 217 -0.46 -4.77 3.63
N PHE A 218 -0.15 -3.51 3.88
CA PHE A 218 0.24 -3.03 5.19
C PHE A 218 -0.85 -3.26 6.24
N LEU A 219 -2.11 -2.94 5.90
CA LEU A 219 -3.25 -3.20 6.79
C LEU A 219 -3.46 -4.70 7.06
N ASP A 220 -3.26 -5.57 6.06
CA ASP A 220 -3.33 -7.02 6.28
C ASP A 220 -2.17 -7.55 7.14
N ALA A 221 -0.98 -6.98 7.01
CA ALA A 221 0.20 -7.41 7.76
C ALA A 221 0.22 -6.92 9.20
N ALA A 222 -0.26 -5.69 9.47
CA ALA A 222 -0.11 -5.00 10.73
C ALA A 222 -1.41 -4.90 11.57
N ALA A 223 -2.61 -4.88 10.94
CA ALA A 223 -3.85 -4.67 11.65
C ALA A 223 -4.49 -5.97 12.16
N THR A 224 -4.97 -5.96 13.40
CA THR A 224 -5.78 -7.03 14.02
C THR A 224 -7.27 -6.76 13.91
N GLY A 225 -7.65 -5.53 13.57
CA GLY A 225 -9.03 -5.08 13.34
C GLY A 225 -9.07 -3.85 12.46
N ILE A 226 -10.21 -3.63 11.81
CA ILE A 226 -10.47 -2.47 10.95
C ILE A 226 -11.66 -1.69 11.49
N ILE A 227 -11.52 -0.38 11.56
CA ILE A 227 -12.62 0.57 11.77
C ILE A 227 -12.85 1.30 10.45
N ASP A 228 -14.05 1.18 9.91
CA ASP A 228 -14.48 1.87 8.70
C ASP A 228 -15.29 3.11 9.05
N LEU A 229 -14.83 4.28 8.66
CA LEU A 229 -15.51 5.56 8.84
C LEU A 229 -16.26 5.92 7.56
N GLU A 230 -17.54 5.61 7.54
CA GLU A 230 -18.42 5.82 6.39
C GLU A 230 -19.72 6.52 6.83
N ASN A 231 -20.24 7.44 6.03
CA ASN A 231 -21.47 8.18 6.31
C ASN A 231 -21.49 8.79 7.73
N HIS A 232 -20.37 9.41 8.15
CA HIS A 232 -20.18 10.05 9.46
C HIS A 232 -20.21 9.08 10.67
N ARG A 233 -20.23 7.77 10.45
CA ARG A 233 -20.29 6.72 11.48
C ARG A 233 -19.16 5.73 11.32
N ILE A 234 -18.93 4.97 12.39
CA ILE A 234 -17.92 3.90 12.35
C ILE A 234 -18.57 2.52 12.37
N HIS A 235 -17.96 1.60 11.64
CA HIS A 235 -18.22 0.17 11.68
C HIS A 235 -16.93 -0.57 11.99
N SER A 236 -16.97 -1.49 12.96
CA SER A 236 -15.77 -2.20 13.41
C SER A 236 -15.80 -3.65 12.91
N TYR A 237 -14.68 -4.08 12.33
CA TYR A 237 -14.49 -5.42 11.77
C TYR A 237 -13.25 -6.08 12.40
N ARG A 238 -13.31 -7.39 12.64
CA ARG A 238 -12.16 -8.16 13.15
C ARG A 238 -11.34 -8.74 12.02
N GLY A 239 -10.02 -8.67 12.15
CA GLY A 239 -9.05 -9.17 11.17
C GLY A 239 -8.49 -8.07 10.28
N GLY A 240 -7.61 -8.45 9.33
CA GLY A 240 -6.98 -7.55 8.39
C GLY A 240 -7.93 -7.02 7.31
N TYR A 241 -7.36 -6.29 6.36
CA TYR A 241 -8.10 -5.61 5.29
C TYR A 241 -8.86 -6.59 4.37
N THR A 242 -8.25 -7.68 3.97
CA THR A 242 -8.89 -8.70 3.10
C THR A 242 -10.18 -9.25 3.74
N ARG A 243 -10.11 -9.61 5.03
CA ARG A 243 -11.28 -10.12 5.76
C ARG A 243 -12.38 -9.06 5.94
N TYR A 244 -11.98 -7.82 6.18
CA TYR A 244 -12.91 -6.69 6.22
C TYR A 244 -13.67 -6.55 4.89
N MET A 245 -12.96 -6.54 3.75
CA MET A 245 -13.57 -6.41 2.42
C MET A 245 -14.53 -7.56 2.10
N ASP A 246 -14.17 -8.79 2.42
CA ASP A 246 -15.06 -9.96 2.26
C ASP A 246 -16.35 -9.81 3.06
N THR A 247 -16.23 -9.34 4.31
CA THR A 247 -17.39 -9.15 5.19
C THR A 247 -18.25 -8.01 4.68
N LYS A 248 -17.66 -6.85 4.38
CA LYS A 248 -18.37 -5.67 3.86
C LYS A 248 -19.09 -5.98 2.54
N THR A 249 -18.45 -6.70 1.63
CA THR A 249 -19.07 -7.10 0.36
C THR A 249 -20.31 -7.98 0.58
N ARG A 250 -20.24 -8.94 1.50
CA ARG A 250 -21.39 -9.78 1.86
C ARG A 250 -22.52 -8.99 2.52
N GLU A 251 -22.20 -8.09 3.45
CA GLU A 251 -23.16 -7.22 4.11
C GLU A 251 -23.85 -6.28 3.12
N THR A 252 -23.09 -5.65 2.22
CA THR A 252 -23.62 -4.77 1.18
C THR A 252 -24.55 -5.53 0.24
N ALA A 253 -24.15 -6.72 -0.23
CA ALA A 253 -25.00 -7.55 -1.10
C ALA A 253 -26.28 -8.01 -0.39
N ALA A 254 -26.22 -8.31 0.92
CA ALA A 254 -27.39 -8.67 1.72
C ALA A 254 -28.33 -7.45 1.90
N TYR A 255 -27.77 -6.27 2.17
CA TYR A 255 -28.51 -5.03 2.30
C TYR A 255 -29.21 -4.63 0.99
N GLU A 256 -28.51 -4.74 -0.16
CA GLU A 256 -29.12 -4.49 -1.48
C GLU A 256 -30.31 -5.39 -1.76
N LYS A 257 -30.18 -6.69 -1.49
CA LYS A 257 -31.30 -7.64 -1.64
C LYS A 257 -32.48 -7.29 -0.72
N ALA A 258 -32.19 -6.90 0.52
CA ALA A 258 -33.22 -6.49 1.46
C ALA A 258 -33.92 -5.21 1.00
N TYR A 259 -33.18 -4.24 0.49
CA TYR A 259 -33.71 -3.00 -0.08
C TYR A 259 -34.58 -3.29 -1.31
N GLU A 260 -34.12 -4.07 -2.26
CA GLU A 260 -34.89 -4.44 -3.47
C GLU A 260 -36.21 -5.12 -3.09
N LYS A 261 -36.15 -6.08 -2.17
CA LYS A 261 -37.36 -6.77 -1.66
C LYS A 261 -38.33 -5.81 -0.96
N GLN A 262 -37.82 -4.87 -0.18
CA GLN A 262 -38.64 -3.86 0.47
C GLN A 262 -39.27 -2.92 -0.56
N GLN A 263 -38.51 -2.46 -1.59
CA GLN A 263 -39.05 -1.60 -2.66
C GLN A 263 -40.14 -2.33 -3.48
N GLU A 264 -39.96 -3.60 -3.76
CA GLU A 264 -40.96 -4.41 -4.45
C GLU A 264 -42.25 -4.52 -3.60
N HIS A 265 -42.13 -4.80 -2.31
CA HIS A 265 -43.25 -4.85 -1.39
C HIS A 265 -43.99 -3.48 -1.26
N ILE A 266 -43.23 -2.38 -1.22
CA ILE A 266 -43.79 -1.02 -1.21
C ILE A 266 -44.59 -0.79 -2.49
N ARG A 267 -44.01 -1.09 -3.66
CA ARG A 267 -44.65 -0.92 -4.97
C ARG A 267 -45.93 -1.72 -5.10
N GLU A 268 -45.93 -3.01 -4.72
CA GLU A 268 -47.11 -3.86 -4.75
C GLU A 268 -48.21 -3.35 -3.80
N THR A 269 -47.80 -2.90 -2.62
CA THR A 269 -48.75 -2.35 -1.63
C THR A 269 -49.35 -1.05 -2.11
N GLU A 270 -48.57 -0.15 -2.69
CA GLU A 270 -49.06 1.11 -3.27
C GLU A 270 -50.00 0.87 -4.45
N GLU A 271 -49.70 -0.11 -5.33
CA GLU A 271 -50.59 -0.51 -6.43
C GLU A 271 -51.90 -1.07 -5.92
N TYR A 272 -51.86 -1.92 -4.87
CA TYR A 272 -53.06 -2.42 -4.22
C TYR A 272 -53.89 -1.28 -3.65
N ILE A 273 -53.29 -0.35 -2.92
CA ILE A 273 -53.96 0.82 -2.35
C ILE A 273 -54.58 1.67 -3.47
N ARG A 274 -53.85 1.97 -4.55
CA ARG A 274 -54.34 2.74 -5.69
C ARG A 274 -55.54 2.08 -6.36
N ARG A 275 -55.52 0.75 -6.54
CA ARG A 275 -56.59 -0.02 -7.19
C ARG A 275 -57.88 -0.09 -6.32
N TYR A 276 -57.75 -0.17 -4.98
CA TYR A 276 -58.88 -0.43 -4.08
C TYR A 276 -59.18 0.73 -3.13
N LYS A 277 -58.63 1.92 -3.34
CA LYS A 277 -58.82 3.12 -2.51
C LYS A 277 -60.31 3.52 -2.41
N ALA A 278 -61.07 3.36 -3.49
CA ALA A 278 -62.50 3.58 -3.58
C ALA A 278 -63.20 2.26 -3.92
N GLY A 279 -64.09 1.74 -3.05
CA GLY A 279 -64.86 0.52 -3.28
C GLY A 279 -64.94 -0.42 -2.08
N ILE A 280 -65.43 -1.64 -2.31
CA ILE A 280 -65.76 -2.65 -1.27
C ILE A 280 -64.52 -3.00 -0.39
N LYS A 281 -63.33 -2.95 -0.93
CA LYS A 281 -62.05 -3.25 -0.22
C LYS A 281 -61.38 -2.00 0.37
N SER A 282 -62.02 -0.84 0.43
CA SER A 282 -61.42 0.40 0.92
C SER A 282 -60.93 0.33 2.36
N LYS A 283 -61.56 -0.47 3.23
CA LYS A 283 -61.11 -0.69 4.62
C LYS A 283 -59.76 -1.42 4.66
N GLN A 284 -59.58 -2.43 3.80
CA GLN A 284 -58.32 -3.16 3.69
C GLN A 284 -57.20 -2.27 3.08
N ALA A 285 -57.53 -1.46 2.07
CA ALA A 285 -56.61 -0.51 1.48
C ALA A 285 -56.09 0.53 2.51
N ARG A 286 -57.00 1.04 3.37
CA ARG A 286 -56.60 1.94 4.50
C ARG A 286 -55.72 1.23 5.53
N GLY A 287 -55.99 -0.04 5.85
CA GLY A 287 -55.15 -0.84 6.75
C GLY A 287 -53.71 -0.98 6.20
N ARG A 288 -53.60 -1.34 4.91
CA ARG A 288 -52.29 -1.43 4.23
C ARG A 288 -51.57 -0.08 4.14
N GLN A 289 -52.30 1.02 3.88
CA GLN A 289 -51.74 2.37 3.92
C GLN A 289 -51.16 2.71 5.29
N SER A 290 -51.88 2.36 6.37
CA SER A 290 -51.37 2.57 7.74
C SER A 290 -50.16 1.74 8.07
N GLN A 291 -50.08 0.49 7.56
CA GLN A 291 -48.88 -0.35 7.68
C GLN A 291 -47.72 0.24 6.90
N LEU A 292 -47.93 0.68 5.65
CA LEU A 292 -46.90 1.30 4.82
C LEU A 292 -46.34 2.60 5.42
N ASN A 293 -47.22 3.40 6.08
CA ASN A 293 -46.81 4.64 6.75
C ASN A 293 -45.98 4.39 8.02
N ARG A 294 -46.06 3.18 8.60
CA ARG A 294 -45.27 2.76 9.77
C ARG A 294 -44.03 1.99 9.40
N LEU A 295 -43.90 1.60 8.12
CA LEU A 295 -42.73 0.86 7.65
C LEU A 295 -41.52 1.76 7.71
N GLU A 296 -40.50 1.34 8.44
CA GLU A 296 -39.17 1.94 8.41
C GLU A 296 -38.54 1.66 7.06
N ARG A 297 -38.36 2.72 6.29
CA ARG A 297 -37.80 2.60 4.92
C ARG A 297 -36.29 2.49 5.00
N LEU A 298 -35.77 1.45 4.36
CA LEU A 298 -34.33 1.32 4.13
C LEU A 298 -33.88 2.46 3.23
N GLU A 299 -32.74 3.03 3.54
CA GLU A 299 -32.11 4.03 2.68
C GLU A 299 -31.62 3.36 1.40
N LYS A 300 -31.62 4.12 0.33
CA LYS A 300 -31.08 3.61 -0.95
C LYS A 300 -29.60 3.28 -0.75
N PRO A 301 -29.16 2.02 -1.03
CA PRO A 301 -27.76 1.68 -0.92
C PRO A 301 -26.94 2.59 -1.82
N ASN A 302 -25.85 3.11 -1.26
CA ASN A 302 -24.91 3.92 -2.01
C ASN A 302 -24.11 2.95 -2.91
N ARG A 303 -24.65 2.67 -4.10
CA ARG A 303 -23.92 1.86 -5.07
C ARG A 303 -22.69 2.65 -5.45
N GLN A 304 -21.52 2.19 -5.02
CA GLN A 304 -20.30 2.57 -5.72
C GLN A 304 -20.51 2.17 -7.18
N ALA A 305 -20.54 3.16 -8.07
CA ALA A 305 -20.74 2.91 -9.47
C ALA A 305 -19.61 1.98 -9.93
N THR A 306 -19.94 0.74 -10.29
CA THR A 306 -19.00 -0.15 -10.96
C THR A 306 -18.64 0.51 -12.27
N LEU A 307 -17.45 1.06 -12.32
CA LEU A 307 -16.96 1.77 -13.48
C LEU A 307 -16.67 0.73 -14.56
N ARG A 308 -17.32 0.84 -15.70
CA ARG A 308 -16.96 0.06 -16.88
C ARG A 308 -16.19 0.98 -17.81
N PHE A 309 -14.87 0.90 -17.74
CA PHE A 309 -14.03 1.60 -18.70
C PHE A 309 -14.14 0.92 -20.06
N HIS A 310 -14.60 1.65 -21.04
CA HIS A 310 -14.56 1.26 -22.44
C HIS A 310 -13.63 2.25 -23.14
N PHE A 311 -12.34 1.93 -23.13
CA PHE A 311 -11.38 2.69 -23.92
C PHE A 311 -11.42 2.20 -25.35
N THR A 312 -11.33 3.15 -26.29
CA THR A 312 -11.01 2.79 -27.67
C THR A 312 -9.61 2.15 -27.67
N PRO A 313 -9.41 0.97 -28.26
CA PRO A 313 -8.09 0.37 -28.32
C PRO A 313 -7.07 1.39 -28.82
N PRO A 314 -5.87 1.44 -28.22
CA PRO A 314 -4.81 2.33 -28.68
C PRO A 314 -4.44 1.98 -30.13
N ASP A 315 -3.96 3.00 -30.85
CA ASP A 315 -3.47 2.81 -32.21
C ASP A 315 -2.31 1.79 -32.22
N ASP A 316 -2.18 1.06 -33.32
CA ASP A 316 -1.17 0.03 -33.49
C ASP A 316 0.25 0.60 -33.51
N CYS A 317 1.19 -0.07 -32.87
CA CYS A 317 2.59 0.32 -32.82
C CYS A 317 3.49 -0.89 -33.06
N ALA A 318 4.79 -0.67 -33.17
CA ALA A 318 5.79 -1.72 -33.33
C ALA A 318 5.76 -2.72 -32.17
N ASP A 319 6.09 -4.01 -32.44
CA ASP A 319 6.19 -5.06 -31.41
C ASP A 319 7.23 -4.75 -30.33
N LYS A 320 8.31 -4.07 -30.70
CA LYS A 320 9.31 -3.51 -29.77
C LYS A 320 8.94 -2.06 -29.51
N VAL A 321 8.44 -1.78 -28.32
CA VAL A 321 7.98 -0.44 -27.91
C VAL A 321 9.14 0.41 -27.42
N LEU A 322 10.04 -0.18 -26.62
CA LEU A 322 11.20 0.52 -26.07
C LEU A 322 12.39 -0.42 -25.97
N ASP A 323 13.52 0.02 -26.48
CA ASP A 323 14.84 -0.60 -26.28
C ASP A 323 15.81 0.43 -25.70
N ILE A 324 16.39 0.12 -24.55
CA ILE A 324 17.49 0.90 -23.94
C ILE A 324 18.72 0.02 -23.93
N LEU A 325 19.80 0.53 -24.52
CA LEU A 325 21.13 -0.10 -24.54
C LEU A 325 22.13 0.85 -23.91
N HIS A 326 22.99 0.31 -23.05
CA HIS A 326 24.03 1.06 -22.35
C HIS A 326 23.52 2.25 -21.54
N GLY A 327 22.31 2.07 -20.91
CA GLY A 327 21.68 3.12 -20.12
C GLY A 327 22.57 3.56 -18.95
N THR A 328 22.97 4.81 -18.96
CA THR A 328 23.80 5.41 -17.91
C THR A 328 23.29 6.81 -17.62
N ALA A 329 22.90 7.07 -16.38
CA ALA A 329 22.46 8.39 -15.95
C ALA A 329 22.78 8.64 -14.48
N GLY A 330 22.91 9.92 -14.13
CA GLY A 330 23.19 10.38 -12.78
C GLY A 330 23.26 11.90 -12.72
N TYR A 331 23.65 12.43 -11.59
CA TYR A 331 23.76 13.87 -11.34
C TYR A 331 25.16 14.23 -10.86
N ASN A 332 25.63 15.41 -11.27
CA ASN A 332 26.93 15.96 -10.83
C ASN A 332 28.12 15.01 -11.02
N GLY A 333 28.12 14.22 -12.11
CA GLY A 333 29.19 13.28 -12.42
C GLY A 333 29.17 11.96 -11.63
N THR A 334 28.17 11.77 -10.76
CA THR A 334 27.98 10.51 -10.04
C THR A 334 26.84 9.72 -10.70
N PRO A 335 27.12 8.56 -11.34
CA PRO A 335 26.06 7.77 -11.95
C PRO A 335 25.20 7.09 -10.89
N LEU A 336 23.88 7.19 -11.02
CA LEU A 336 22.90 6.42 -10.24
C LEU A 336 22.82 4.98 -10.74
N PHE A 337 22.90 4.80 -12.05
CA PHE A 337 22.99 3.49 -12.69
C PHE A 337 23.91 3.58 -13.92
N LYS A 338 24.49 2.46 -14.28
CA LYS A 338 25.47 2.40 -15.36
C LYS A 338 25.31 1.12 -16.16
N ASP A 339 25.29 1.28 -17.49
CA ASP A 339 25.27 0.18 -18.46
C ASP A 339 24.08 -0.78 -18.28
N ILE A 340 22.88 -0.20 -18.05
CA ILE A 340 21.65 -0.98 -17.96
C ILE A 340 21.06 -1.25 -19.34
N GLU A 341 20.45 -2.43 -19.49
CA GLU A 341 19.68 -2.82 -20.68
C GLU A 341 18.22 -3.06 -20.28
N MET A 342 17.28 -2.53 -21.09
CA MET A 342 15.86 -2.71 -20.87
C MET A 342 15.13 -2.82 -22.20
N HIS A 343 14.25 -3.83 -22.31
CA HIS A 343 13.42 -4.08 -23.48
C HIS A 343 11.96 -4.19 -23.08
N ILE A 344 11.07 -3.44 -23.74
CA ILE A 344 9.63 -3.52 -23.52
C ILE A 344 8.93 -3.85 -24.83
N LYS A 345 8.09 -4.89 -24.80
CA LYS A 345 7.29 -5.34 -25.93
C LYS A 345 5.85 -4.82 -25.84
N LYS A 346 5.20 -4.76 -27.00
CA LYS A 346 3.81 -4.37 -27.09
C LYS A 346 2.89 -5.22 -26.22
N GLY A 347 2.00 -4.57 -25.48
CA GLY A 347 1.03 -5.20 -24.60
C GLY A 347 1.59 -5.69 -23.26
N GLU A 348 2.88 -5.45 -22.96
CA GLU A 348 3.44 -5.76 -21.65
C GLU A 348 3.11 -4.66 -20.62
N ALA A 349 2.76 -5.09 -19.42
CA ALA A 349 2.69 -4.22 -18.25
C ALA A 349 3.91 -4.50 -17.36
N VAL A 350 4.88 -3.59 -17.39
CA VAL A 350 6.18 -3.74 -16.72
C VAL A 350 6.22 -2.88 -15.47
N GLY A 351 6.47 -3.49 -14.31
CA GLY A 351 6.71 -2.79 -13.05
C GLY A 351 8.19 -2.48 -12.86
N LEU A 352 8.54 -1.25 -12.53
CA LEU A 352 9.89 -0.84 -12.15
C LEU A 352 9.92 -0.53 -10.67
N ILE A 353 10.62 -1.36 -9.91
CA ILE A 353 10.76 -1.27 -8.46
C ILE A 353 12.21 -1.03 -8.05
N GLY A 354 12.42 -0.67 -6.80
CA GLY A 354 13.74 -0.46 -6.21
C GLY A 354 13.70 0.57 -5.07
N PRO A 355 14.79 0.69 -4.29
CA PRO A 355 14.85 1.61 -3.17
C PRO A 355 14.70 3.08 -3.61
N ASN A 356 14.34 3.95 -2.64
CA ASN A 356 14.31 5.37 -2.90
C ASN A 356 15.72 5.89 -3.22
N GLY A 357 15.81 6.72 -4.26
CA GLY A 357 17.11 7.22 -4.75
C GLY A 357 17.85 6.29 -5.72
N ALA A 358 17.36 5.09 -6.02
CA ALA A 358 17.98 4.18 -6.98
C ALA A 358 17.99 4.71 -8.43
N GLY A 359 17.22 5.78 -8.72
CA GLY A 359 17.19 6.39 -10.05
C GLY A 359 15.97 6.02 -10.90
N LYS A 360 14.90 5.49 -10.31
CA LYS A 360 13.66 5.13 -11.03
C LYS A 360 13.10 6.30 -11.84
N THR A 361 12.79 7.42 -11.19
CA THR A 361 12.30 8.64 -11.87
C THR A 361 13.31 9.22 -12.85
N THR A 362 14.62 9.10 -12.56
CA THR A 362 15.68 9.49 -13.48
C THR A 362 15.65 8.65 -14.77
N LEU A 363 15.41 7.35 -14.66
CA LEU A 363 15.23 6.46 -15.81
C LEU A 363 13.98 6.85 -16.62
N LEU A 364 12.86 7.16 -15.96
CA LEU A 364 11.66 7.64 -16.66
C LEU A 364 11.92 8.96 -17.39
N LYS A 365 12.55 9.94 -16.75
CA LYS A 365 12.95 11.22 -17.38
C LYS A 365 13.89 11.05 -18.57
N MET A 366 14.76 10.04 -18.52
CA MET A 366 15.61 9.70 -19.64
C MET A 366 14.80 9.10 -20.81
N ILE A 367 13.79 8.25 -20.53
CA ILE A 367 12.90 7.67 -21.54
C ILE A 367 12.01 8.73 -22.17
N THR A 368 11.51 9.70 -21.39
CA THR A 368 10.67 10.81 -21.90
C THR A 368 11.48 11.88 -22.63
N GLY A 369 12.82 11.82 -22.56
CA GLY A 369 13.70 12.79 -23.23
C GLY A 369 13.93 14.07 -22.43
N GLU A 370 13.45 14.16 -21.20
CA GLU A 370 13.71 15.28 -20.30
C GLU A 370 15.15 15.31 -19.75
N LEU A 371 15.79 14.15 -19.70
CA LEU A 371 17.20 14.00 -19.28
C LEU A 371 17.98 13.27 -20.35
N ALA A 372 19.13 13.83 -20.76
CA ALA A 372 20.05 13.17 -21.67
C ALA A 372 20.95 12.18 -20.92
N GLY A 373 20.98 10.92 -21.33
CA GLY A 373 21.91 9.92 -20.80
C GLY A 373 23.28 9.98 -21.48
N GLU A 374 24.35 9.73 -20.73
CA GLU A 374 25.68 9.62 -21.30
C GLU A 374 25.81 8.30 -22.09
N LYS A 375 26.13 8.40 -23.41
CA LYS A 375 26.29 7.24 -24.31
C LYS A 375 25.12 6.27 -24.37
N THR A 376 23.95 6.65 -23.84
CA THR A 376 22.75 5.82 -23.82
C THR A 376 22.09 5.81 -25.19
N LEU A 377 21.77 4.62 -25.68
CA LEU A 377 20.96 4.45 -26.90
C LEU A 377 19.53 4.10 -26.49
N ILE A 378 18.62 5.02 -26.73
CA ILE A 378 17.17 4.80 -26.53
C ILE A 378 16.54 4.71 -27.90
N HIS A 379 15.89 3.59 -28.17
CA HIS A 379 15.12 3.37 -29.39
C HIS A 379 13.63 3.18 -29.04
N MET A 380 12.82 4.14 -29.48
CA MET A 380 11.36 4.01 -29.46
C MET A 380 10.89 3.35 -30.75
N GLY A 381 10.00 2.39 -30.64
CA GLY A 381 9.39 1.73 -31.78
C GLY A 381 8.61 2.71 -32.67
N SER A 382 8.39 2.34 -33.94
CA SER A 382 7.59 3.18 -34.86
C SER A 382 6.13 3.28 -34.37
N HIS A 383 5.54 4.45 -34.52
CA HIS A 383 4.17 4.79 -34.10
C HIS A 383 3.92 4.68 -32.58
N VAL A 384 4.95 4.66 -31.75
CA VAL A 384 4.81 4.72 -30.30
C VAL A 384 4.39 6.12 -29.88
N GLN A 385 3.23 6.23 -29.21
CA GLN A 385 2.70 7.45 -28.62
C GLN A 385 2.77 7.31 -27.09
N VAL A 386 3.69 8.06 -26.48
CA VAL A 386 3.92 8.03 -25.04
C VAL A 386 2.90 8.90 -24.32
N GLY A 387 2.25 8.32 -23.31
CA GLY A 387 1.51 9.04 -22.30
C GLY A 387 2.23 8.98 -20.97
N TYR A 388 2.67 10.13 -20.44
CA TYR A 388 3.38 10.21 -19.17
C TYR A 388 2.48 10.77 -18.06
N TYR A 389 2.36 10.02 -16.97
CA TYR A 389 1.71 10.44 -15.75
C TYR A 389 2.78 10.75 -14.72
N SER A 390 3.00 12.03 -14.44
CA SER A 390 3.97 12.50 -13.46
C SER A 390 3.32 12.63 -12.07
N GLN A 391 4.13 12.53 -11.04
CA GLN A 391 3.71 12.66 -9.66
C GLN A 391 3.11 14.06 -9.35
N GLU A 392 3.59 15.13 -9.97
CA GLU A 392 3.24 16.52 -9.64
C GLU A 392 2.07 17.10 -10.45
N GLN A 393 1.51 16.41 -11.44
CA GLN A 393 0.31 16.81 -12.23
C GLN A 393 0.25 18.31 -12.64
N GLU A 394 1.40 18.93 -12.86
CA GLU A 394 1.56 20.38 -13.11
C GLU A 394 0.87 20.90 -14.39
N TRP A 395 0.44 20.01 -15.28
CA TRP A 395 -0.12 20.36 -16.58
C TRP A 395 -1.62 20.70 -16.55
N LEU A 396 -2.33 20.47 -15.41
CA LEU A 396 -3.72 20.86 -15.25
C LEU A 396 -3.81 22.37 -14.95
N SER A 397 -4.76 23.06 -15.58
CA SER A 397 -4.97 24.51 -15.43
C SER A 397 -5.76 24.83 -14.15
N PRO A 398 -5.16 25.37 -13.08
CA PRO A 398 -5.82 25.51 -11.76
C PRO A 398 -7.08 26.38 -11.78
N ASP A 399 -7.14 27.39 -12.66
CA ASP A 399 -8.21 28.39 -12.71
C ASP A 399 -9.44 27.93 -13.51
N ARG A 400 -9.30 26.86 -14.28
CA ARG A 400 -10.40 26.30 -15.10
C ARG A 400 -11.32 25.41 -14.27
N THR A 401 -12.53 25.22 -14.78
CA THR A 401 -13.42 24.18 -14.28
C THR A 401 -13.05 22.81 -14.87
N VAL A 402 -13.43 21.74 -14.19
CA VAL A 402 -13.19 20.36 -14.65
C VAL A 402 -13.75 20.14 -16.04
N ILE A 403 -14.97 20.63 -16.32
CA ILE A 403 -15.60 20.45 -17.62
C ILE A 403 -14.93 21.29 -18.71
N ASP A 404 -14.54 22.54 -18.42
CA ASP A 404 -13.88 23.39 -19.39
C ASP A 404 -12.51 22.86 -19.78
N GLU A 405 -11.76 22.30 -18.83
CA GLU A 405 -10.47 21.66 -19.11
C GLU A 405 -10.62 20.53 -20.14
N VAL A 406 -11.60 19.63 -19.94
CA VAL A 406 -11.82 18.51 -20.87
C VAL A 406 -12.34 18.99 -22.22
N ARG A 407 -13.25 19.97 -22.24
CA ARG A 407 -13.80 20.53 -23.48
C ARG A 407 -12.73 21.19 -24.34
N ASP A 408 -11.90 22.00 -23.74
CA ASP A 408 -10.86 22.76 -24.45
C ASP A 408 -9.72 21.87 -24.94
N LEU A 409 -9.29 20.88 -24.13
CA LEU A 409 -8.21 19.97 -24.51
C LEU A 409 -8.61 19.02 -25.66
N PHE A 410 -9.87 18.58 -25.70
CA PHE A 410 -10.33 17.54 -26.65
C PHE A 410 -11.38 18.00 -27.63
N ASN A 411 -11.73 19.28 -27.60
CA ASN A 411 -12.78 19.87 -28.46
C ASN A 411 -14.13 19.14 -28.36
N TYR A 412 -14.52 18.76 -27.14
CA TYR A 412 -15.75 18.04 -26.84
C TYR A 412 -16.94 19.00 -26.64
N GLY A 413 -18.12 18.55 -27.03
CA GLY A 413 -19.38 19.19 -26.63
C GLY A 413 -19.64 18.97 -25.12
N GLU A 414 -20.54 19.78 -24.53
CA GLU A 414 -20.86 19.67 -23.10
C GLU A 414 -21.38 18.26 -22.70
N ALA A 415 -22.27 17.67 -23.50
CA ALA A 415 -22.83 16.35 -23.23
C ALA A 415 -21.75 15.25 -23.30
N GLU A 416 -20.84 15.36 -24.26
CA GLU A 416 -19.73 14.40 -24.41
C GLU A 416 -18.72 14.51 -23.26
N ALA A 417 -18.35 15.75 -22.92
CA ALA A 417 -17.46 16.00 -21.75
C ALA A 417 -18.08 15.46 -20.45
N ARG A 418 -19.40 15.68 -20.21
CA ARG A 418 -20.09 15.10 -19.05
C ARG A 418 -20.10 13.58 -19.04
N ASN A 419 -20.24 12.93 -20.20
CA ASN A 419 -20.22 11.48 -20.30
C ASN A 419 -18.85 10.90 -19.91
N VAL A 420 -17.76 11.45 -20.45
CA VAL A 420 -16.41 10.98 -20.12
C VAL A 420 -16.01 11.31 -18.68
N LEU A 421 -16.39 12.49 -18.18
CA LEU A 421 -16.20 12.87 -16.77
C LEU A 421 -16.96 11.95 -15.83
N GLY A 422 -18.18 11.53 -16.21
CA GLY A 422 -18.99 10.58 -15.45
C GLY A 422 -18.31 9.22 -15.26
N MET A 423 -17.53 8.75 -16.24
CA MET A 423 -16.73 7.52 -16.12
C MET A 423 -15.67 7.60 -15.02
N PHE A 424 -15.23 8.79 -14.65
CA PHE A 424 -14.25 9.04 -13.59
C PHE A 424 -14.88 9.67 -12.34
N LEU A 425 -16.20 9.43 -12.14
CA LEU A 425 -16.99 9.86 -10.98
C LEU A 425 -17.13 11.38 -10.79
N PHE A 426 -16.95 12.18 -11.83
CA PHE A 426 -17.33 13.58 -11.79
C PHE A 426 -18.81 13.71 -12.23
N GLN A 427 -19.70 13.96 -11.26
CA GLN A 427 -21.14 13.99 -11.51
C GLN A 427 -21.79 15.27 -10.97
N GLY A 428 -22.94 15.64 -11.54
CA GLY A 428 -23.72 16.77 -11.08
C GLY A 428 -22.94 18.07 -11.10
N GLU A 429 -22.82 18.73 -9.94
CA GLU A 429 -22.12 20.01 -9.77
C GLU A 429 -20.59 19.87 -9.71
N ASP A 430 -20.05 18.66 -9.51
CA ASP A 430 -18.60 18.45 -9.40
C ASP A 430 -17.87 18.83 -10.69
N VAL A 431 -18.52 18.71 -11.84
CA VAL A 431 -17.94 19.07 -13.14
C VAL A 431 -17.65 20.57 -13.28
N PHE A 432 -18.33 21.41 -12.49
CA PHE A 432 -18.16 22.86 -12.48
C PHE A 432 -17.19 23.36 -11.39
N LYS A 433 -16.67 22.49 -10.56
CA LYS A 433 -15.62 22.83 -9.60
C LYS A 433 -14.37 23.32 -10.32
N LYS A 434 -13.71 24.34 -9.76
CA LYS A 434 -12.38 24.73 -10.22
C LYS A 434 -11.37 23.66 -9.88
N ILE A 435 -10.41 23.41 -10.75
CA ILE A 435 -9.35 22.42 -10.58
C ILE A 435 -8.51 22.72 -9.32
N SER A 436 -8.31 24.00 -8.99
CA SER A 436 -7.64 24.41 -7.74
C SER A 436 -8.33 23.92 -6.47
N LEU A 437 -9.66 23.74 -6.50
CA LEU A 437 -10.47 23.31 -5.34
C LEU A 437 -10.61 21.77 -5.24
N LEU A 438 -10.09 21.04 -6.22
CA LEU A 438 -10.13 19.58 -6.20
C LEU A 438 -9.16 19.01 -5.16
N SER A 439 -9.59 17.94 -4.49
CA SER A 439 -8.72 17.11 -3.68
C SER A 439 -7.64 16.44 -4.54
N GLY A 440 -6.56 15.95 -3.92
CA GLY A 440 -5.50 15.21 -4.62
C GLY A 440 -6.03 14.02 -5.42
N GLY A 441 -6.96 13.24 -4.85
CA GLY A 441 -7.60 12.11 -5.54
C GLY A 441 -8.49 12.53 -6.72
N GLU A 442 -9.23 13.65 -6.61
CA GLU A 442 -10.01 14.20 -7.73
C GLU A 442 -9.11 14.69 -8.86
N LYS A 443 -8.01 15.39 -8.52
CA LYS A 443 -7.00 15.82 -9.52
C LYS A 443 -6.39 14.62 -10.24
N ALA A 444 -6.04 13.57 -9.50
CA ALA A 444 -5.48 12.34 -10.07
C ALA A 444 -6.45 11.68 -11.06
N ARG A 445 -7.74 11.57 -10.71
CA ARG A 445 -8.78 11.04 -11.62
C ARG A 445 -8.91 11.88 -12.87
N LEU A 446 -8.93 13.21 -12.74
CA LEU A 446 -9.00 14.11 -13.91
C LEU A 446 -7.76 13.97 -14.81
N SER A 447 -6.58 13.93 -14.20
CA SER A 447 -5.32 13.75 -14.90
C SER A 447 -5.28 12.43 -15.67
N LEU A 448 -5.70 11.35 -15.03
CA LEU A 448 -5.77 10.03 -15.66
C LEU A 448 -6.79 10.01 -16.82
N LEU A 449 -7.99 10.59 -16.64
CA LEU A 449 -8.97 10.74 -17.71
C LEU A 449 -8.37 11.45 -18.92
N CYS A 450 -7.76 12.61 -18.71
CA CYS A 450 -7.17 13.38 -19.81
C CYS A 450 -6.02 12.63 -20.49
N LEU A 451 -5.24 11.85 -19.71
CA LEU A 451 -4.20 11.00 -20.27
C LEU A 451 -4.78 9.94 -21.21
N PHE A 452 -5.82 9.24 -20.80
CA PHE A 452 -6.49 8.23 -21.65
C PHE A 452 -7.16 8.83 -22.89
N LEU A 453 -7.72 10.01 -22.78
CA LEU A 453 -8.34 10.70 -23.93
C LEU A 453 -7.33 11.11 -25.02
N LYS A 454 -6.03 11.25 -24.68
CA LYS A 454 -4.93 11.44 -25.66
C LYS A 454 -4.61 10.18 -26.47
N ARG A 455 -5.20 9.02 -26.13
CA ARG A 455 -5.04 7.73 -26.81
C ARG A 455 -3.58 7.28 -26.94
N PRO A 456 -2.75 7.35 -25.90
CA PRO A 456 -1.41 6.80 -25.98
C PRO A 456 -1.48 5.29 -26.21
N ASN A 457 -0.42 4.69 -26.78
CA ASN A 457 -0.25 3.23 -26.84
C ASN A 457 0.86 2.72 -25.91
N PHE A 458 1.63 3.64 -25.32
CA PHE A 458 2.60 3.36 -24.28
C PHE A 458 2.40 4.33 -23.11
N LEU A 459 1.99 3.80 -21.96
CA LEU A 459 1.82 4.54 -20.71
C LEU A 459 3.06 4.42 -19.84
N ILE A 460 3.57 5.55 -19.36
CA ILE A 460 4.60 5.63 -18.33
C ILE A 460 3.94 6.26 -17.10
N LEU A 461 3.92 5.53 -15.98
CA LEU A 461 3.25 5.94 -14.76
C LEU A 461 4.27 6.02 -13.62
N ASP A 462 4.48 7.23 -13.06
CA ASP A 462 5.39 7.47 -11.92
C ASP A 462 4.58 7.67 -10.64
N GLU A 463 4.60 6.66 -9.76
CA GLU A 463 3.89 6.60 -8.49
C GLU A 463 2.40 7.01 -8.59
N PRO A 464 1.62 6.37 -9.49
CA PRO A 464 0.27 6.81 -9.80
C PRO A 464 -0.72 6.65 -8.64
N THR A 465 -0.43 5.80 -7.67
CA THR A 465 -1.30 5.48 -6.52
C THR A 465 -1.03 6.34 -5.29
N ASN A 466 0.00 7.21 -5.32
CA ASN A 466 0.35 8.06 -4.18
C ASN A 466 -0.78 9.05 -3.84
N HIS A 467 -1.04 9.21 -2.55
CA HIS A 467 -2.07 10.10 -2.00
C HIS A 467 -3.52 9.77 -2.42
N LEU A 468 -3.73 8.61 -3.07
CA LEU A 468 -5.06 8.17 -3.45
C LEU A 468 -5.70 7.32 -2.35
N ASP A 469 -6.98 7.55 -2.10
CA ASP A 469 -7.78 6.66 -1.27
C ASP A 469 -8.06 5.33 -1.99
N ILE A 470 -8.44 4.33 -1.22
CA ILE A 470 -8.65 2.98 -1.74
C ILE A 470 -9.65 2.95 -2.91
N PRO A 471 -10.82 3.63 -2.85
CA PRO A 471 -11.74 3.65 -3.99
C PRO A 471 -11.13 4.25 -5.26
N THR A 472 -10.33 5.31 -5.14
CA THR A 472 -9.66 5.92 -6.31
C THR A 472 -8.56 5.01 -6.87
N ARG A 473 -7.84 4.27 -6.02
CA ARG A 473 -6.86 3.26 -6.46
C ARG A 473 -7.55 2.14 -7.24
N GLU A 474 -8.69 1.65 -6.79
CA GLU A 474 -9.47 0.63 -7.50
C GLU A 474 -9.88 1.10 -8.90
N ILE A 475 -10.34 2.34 -9.01
CA ILE A 475 -10.65 2.97 -10.29
C ILE A 475 -9.44 2.98 -11.22
N MET A 476 -8.28 3.36 -10.70
CA MET A 476 -7.04 3.41 -11.47
C MET A 476 -6.61 2.01 -11.93
N GLU A 477 -6.68 1.02 -11.05
CA GLU A 477 -6.40 -0.38 -11.37
C GLU A 477 -7.27 -0.89 -12.52
N GLU A 478 -8.58 -0.68 -12.42
CA GLU A 478 -9.54 -1.08 -13.46
C GLU A 478 -9.29 -0.34 -14.78
N ALA A 479 -8.99 0.97 -14.72
CA ALA A 479 -8.70 1.77 -15.90
C ALA A 479 -7.45 1.26 -16.64
N ILE A 480 -6.36 0.96 -15.92
CA ILE A 480 -5.12 0.48 -16.52
C ILE A 480 -5.29 -0.95 -17.06
N GLN A 481 -6.01 -1.83 -16.35
CA GLN A 481 -6.34 -3.17 -16.87
C GLN A 481 -7.18 -3.10 -18.17
N ALA A 482 -8.11 -2.15 -18.24
CA ALA A 482 -8.94 -1.96 -19.42
C ALA A 482 -8.20 -1.26 -20.57
N PHE A 483 -7.04 -0.68 -20.34
CA PHE A 483 -6.28 0.09 -21.33
C PHE A 483 -5.83 -0.77 -22.52
N GLY A 484 -5.34 -1.99 -22.26
CA GLY A 484 -4.93 -2.94 -23.31
C GLY A 484 -3.70 -2.55 -24.14
N GLY A 485 -3.01 -1.46 -23.79
CA GLY A 485 -1.74 -1.03 -24.36
C GLY A 485 -0.52 -1.48 -23.56
N THR A 486 0.62 -0.87 -23.83
CA THR A 486 1.88 -1.15 -23.12
C THR A 486 2.04 -0.20 -21.95
N CYS A 487 2.50 -0.69 -20.79
CA CYS A 487 2.68 0.12 -19.58
C CYS A 487 4.07 -0.08 -18.98
N LEU A 488 4.70 1.03 -18.53
CA LEU A 488 5.84 1.04 -17.63
C LEU A 488 5.43 1.77 -16.35
N ILE A 489 5.46 1.08 -15.22
CA ILE A 489 4.86 1.53 -13.97
C ILE A 489 5.92 1.55 -12.89
N VAL A 490 6.17 2.70 -12.29
CA VAL A 490 6.92 2.84 -11.02
C VAL A 490 5.89 2.94 -9.92
N SER A 491 5.91 2.03 -8.96
CA SER A 491 5.03 2.09 -7.79
C SER A 491 5.61 1.35 -6.59
N HIS A 492 5.27 1.82 -5.40
CA HIS A 492 5.48 1.13 -4.12
C HIS A 492 4.21 0.44 -3.61
N ASP A 493 3.09 0.55 -4.33
CA ASP A 493 1.85 -0.14 -4.02
C ASP A 493 1.90 -1.59 -4.52
N ARG A 494 2.15 -2.50 -3.59
CA ARG A 494 2.32 -3.93 -3.85
C ARG A 494 1.06 -4.58 -4.44
N TYR A 495 -0.12 -4.18 -3.94
CA TYR A 495 -1.39 -4.70 -4.42
C TYR A 495 -1.68 -4.27 -5.86
N PHE A 496 -1.39 -3.00 -6.16
CA PHE A 496 -1.48 -2.46 -7.50
C PHE A 496 -0.56 -3.19 -8.49
N LEU A 497 0.72 -3.39 -8.09
CA LEU A 497 1.68 -4.11 -8.92
C LEU A 497 1.25 -5.57 -9.15
N ASP A 498 0.76 -6.28 -8.14
CA ASP A 498 0.28 -7.66 -8.29
C ASP A 498 -0.90 -7.78 -9.26
N LYS A 499 -1.78 -6.78 -9.27
CA LYS A 499 -3.00 -6.80 -10.07
C LYS A 499 -2.77 -6.42 -11.53
N VAL A 500 -1.82 -5.52 -11.78
CA VAL A 500 -1.65 -4.87 -13.09
C VAL A 500 -0.42 -5.36 -13.85
N VAL A 501 0.67 -5.69 -13.13
CA VAL A 501 1.99 -5.95 -13.71
C VAL A 501 2.13 -7.42 -14.11
N THR A 502 2.71 -7.66 -15.29
CA THR A 502 3.02 -9.01 -15.80
C THR A 502 4.50 -9.36 -15.69
N ARG A 503 5.38 -8.36 -15.58
CA ARG A 503 6.83 -8.50 -15.50
C ARG A 503 7.41 -7.41 -14.61
N THR A 504 8.32 -7.76 -13.71
CA THR A 504 8.93 -6.83 -12.75
C THR A 504 10.40 -6.62 -13.05
N LEU A 505 10.84 -5.36 -13.04
CA LEU A 505 12.23 -4.94 -13.13
C LEU A 505 12.65 -4.32 -11.80
N GLU A 506 13.72 -4.80 -11.21
CA GLU A 506 14.31 -4.24 -10.00
C GLU A 506 15.55 -3.42 -10.33
N LEU A 507 15.52 -2.12 -10.01
CA LEU A 507 16.68 -1.25 -10.09
C LEU A 507 17.28 -1.09 -8.70
N ASP A 508 18.39 -1.78 -8.46
CA ASP A 508 19.10 -1.74 -7.18
C ASP A 508 20.62 -1.67 -7.40
N ASN A 509 21.32 -0.86 -6.58
CA ASN A 509 22.76 -0.69 -6.63
C ASN A 509 23.30 -0.42 -8.06
N GLY A 510 22.55 0.35 -8.85
CA GLY A 510 22.89 0.72 -10.21
C GLY A 510 22.77 -0.39 -11.26
N ARG A 511 22.14 -1.52 -10.89
CA ARG A 511 21.86 -2.66 -11.78
C ARG A 511 20.37 -2.84 -11.98
N LEU A 512 19.98 -3.32 -13.15
CA LEU A 512 18.61 -3.69 -13.47
C LEU A 512 18.51 -5.22 -13.52
N THR A 513 17.66 -5.78 -12.69
CA THR A 513 17.39 -7.23 -12.64
C THR A 513 15.95 -7.51 -13.08
N GLU A 514 15.76 -8.52 -13.92
CA GLU A 514 14.46 -8.86 -14.49
C GLU A 514 13.85 -10.08 -13.79
N TYR A 515 12.54 -10.01 -13.50
CA TYR A 515 11.71 -11.09 -12.96
C TYR A 515 10.47 -11.27 -13.84
N LEU A 516 10.27 -12.49 -14.35
CA LEU A 516 9.19 -12.80 -15.30
C LEU A 516 7.86 -13.08 -14.58
N GLY A 517 7.40 -12.13 -13.79
CA GLY A 517 6.15 -12.23 -13.04
C GLY A 517 5.80 -10.92 -12.33
N ASN A 518 4.68 -10.94 -11.61
CA ASN A 518 4.19 -9.82 -10.80
C ASN A 518 5.02 -9.63 -9.51
N TYR A 519 4.55 -8.77 -8.62
CA TYR A 519 5.26 -8.47 -7.37
C TYR A 519 5.39 -9.68 -6.44
N THR A 520 4.35 -10.51 -6.32
CA THR A 520 4.38 -11.73 -5.49
C THR A 520 5.46 -12.69 -5.99
N TYR A 521 5.53 -12.94 -7.30
CA TYR A 521 6.58 -13.76 -7.90
C TYR A 521 7.99 -13.20 -7.66
N TYR A 522 8.15 -11.87 -7.83
CA TYR A 522 9.41 -11.20 -7.52
C TYR A 522 9.84 -11.44 -6.07
N LYS A 523 8.91 -11.26 -5.10
CA LYS A 523 9.21 -11.43 -3.68
C LYS A 523 9.64 -12.85 -3.33
N GLU A 524 8.96 -13.84 -3.87
CA GLU A 524 9.31 -15.26 -3.68
C GLU A 524 10.71 -15.56 -4.24
N LYS A 525 10.97 -15.14 -5.47
CA LYS A 525 12.27 -15.37 -6.12
C LYS A 525 13.42 -14.64 -5.45
N LYS A 526 13.21 -13.43 -4.97
CA LYS A 526 14.22 -12.67 -4.23
C LYS A 526 14.57 -13.38 -2.93
N LYS A 527 13.56 -13.89 -2.20
CA LYS A 527 13.78 -14.65 -0.97
C LYS A 527 14.58 -15.93 -1.22
N ASP A 528 14.23 -16.69 -2.26
CA ASP A 528 14.96 -17.89 -2.67
C ASP A 528 16.45 -17.58 -2.96
N LEU A 529 16.72 -16.46 -3.66
CA LEU A 529 18.09 -16.03 -3.95
C LEU A 529 18.87 -15.63 -2.70
N GLU A 530 18.26 -14.87 -1.79
CA GLU A 530 18.88 -14.47 -0.53
C GLU A 530 19.18 -15.67 0.39
N GLU A 531 18.29 -16.65 0.47
CA GLU A 531 18.52 -17.90 1.21
C GLU A 531 19.69 -18.67 0.61
N PHE A 532 19.73 -18.78 -0.71
CA PHE A 532 20.82 -19.44 -1.42
C PHE A 532 22.18 -18.75 -1.22
N GLU A 533 22.22 -17.41 -1.18
CA GLU A 533 23.44 -16.66 -0.92
C GLU A 533 23.92 -16.78 0.54
N LYS A 534 22.97 -16.81 1.50
CA LYS A 534 23.28 -17.05 2.93
C LYS A 534 23.89 -18.42 3.14
N ASP A 535 23.36 -19.45 2.49
CA ASP A 535 23.91 -20.80 2.57
C ASP A 535 25.30 -20.90 1.95
N ARG A 536 25.56 -20.19 0.85
CA ARG A 536 26.89 -20.08 0.25
C ARG A 536 27.87 -19.28 1.11
N GLY A 537 27.39 -18.23 1.80
CA GLY A 537 28.18 -17.43 2.76
C GLY A 537 28.64 -18.27 3.94
N ASN A 538 27.73 -19.05 4.54
CA ASN A 538 28.01 -19.94 5.65
C ASN A 538 28.97 -21.11 5.27
N ALA A 539 28.93 -21.57 4.03
CA ALA A 539 29.86 -22.58 3.53
C ALA A 539 31.28 -22.04 3.34
N LYS A 540 31.48 -20.72 3.18
CA LYS A 540 32.79 -20.08 3.06
C LYS A 540 33.45 -19.77 4.40
N THR A 541 32.71 -19.61 5.48
CA THR A 541 33.21 -19.29 6.82
C THR A 541 33.66 -20.53 7.63
N ALA A 542 33.39 -21.75 7.15
CA ALA A 542 33.72 -22.99 7.86
C ALA A 542 35.10 -23.60 7.50
N LYS A 543 36.00 -22.88 6.83
CA LYS A 543 37.37 -23.38 6.55
C LYS A 543 38.42 -22.31 6.78
N THR A 544 39.01 -22.29 8.00
CA THR A 544 40.35 -21.78 8.27
C THR A 544 41.33 -22.96 8.27
N PRO A 545 42.54 -22.81 7.77
CA PRO A 545 43.32 -23.92 7.23
C PRO A 545 44.26 -24.52 8.26
N ALA A 546 44.32 -25.84 8.31
CA ALA A 546 45.52 -26.52 8.75
C ALA A 546 46.29 -27.04 7.53
N GLN A 547 47.57 -26.67 7.49
CA GLN A 547 48.53 -27.07 6.48
C GLN A 547 48.62 -28.60 6.32
N MET A 548 48.63 -29.10 5.09
CA MET A 548 49.53 -30.19 4.70
C MET A 548 49.55 -30.40 3.18
N THR A 549 50.78 -30.26 2.67
CA THR A 549 51.52 -30.95 1.56
C THR A 549 50.81 -31.49 0.32
N VAL A 550 51.35 -31.02 -0.78
CA VAL A 550 51.25 -31.40 -2.19
C VAL A 550 51.28 -32.91 -2.45
N SER A 551 50.26 -33.43 -3.15
CA SER A 551 50.46 -34.52 -4.10
C SER A 551 49.48 -34.36 -5.28
N LYS A 552 50.06 -34.45 -6.49
CA LYS A 552 49.40 -34.35 -7.79
C LYS A 552 48.40 -35.50 -7.99
N ALA A 553 47.15 -35.18 -8.35
CA ALA A 553 46.29 -35.99 -9.21
C ALA A 553 45.15 -35.13 -9.79
N GLU A 554 45.18 -34.90 -11.09
CA GLU A 554 44.04 -34.51 -11.95
C GLU A 554 43.27 -35.78 -12.35
N PRO A 555 42.07 -35.74 -12.92
CA PRO A 555 40.97 -34.78 -13.06
C PRO A 555 39.59 -35.43 -12.68
N LYS A 556 38.89 -34.85 -11.75
CA LYS A 556 37.49 -35.25 -11.46
C LYS A 556 36.43 -34.11 -11.55
N LYS A 557 36.83 -32.92 -11.96
CA LYS A 557 35.93 -31.76 -11.99
C LYS A 557 35.05 -31.63 -13.24
N VAL A 558 35.36 -32.34 -14.31
CA VAL A 558 34.62 -32.21 -15.59
C VAL A 558 33.38 -33.09 -15.58
N GLU A 559 33.42 -34.29 -15.00
CA GLU A 559 32.25 -35.20 -14.96
C GLU A 559 31.08 -34.69 -14.08
N LYS A 560 31.40 -34.06 -12.94
CA LYS A 560 30.31 -33.51 -12.07
C LYS A 560 29.59 -32.31 -12.68
N ARG A 561 30.23 -31.51 -13.53
CA ARG A 561 29.59 -30.39 -14.21
C ARG A 561 28.71 -30.83 -15.38
N GLU A 562 29.08 -31.87 -16.11
CA GLU A 562 28.27 -32.43 -17.21
C GLU A 562 27.05 -33.19 -16.70
N ILE A 563 27.16 -33.92 -15.60
CA ILE A 563 26.05 -34.63 -14.96
C ILE A 563 25.03 -33.61 -14.41
N SER A 564 25.46 -32.52 -13.78
CA SER A 564 24.60 -31.44 -13.28
C SER A 564 23.84 -30.72 -14.40
N ILE A 565 24.48 -30.45 -15.55
CA ILE A 565 23.84 -29.81 -16.71
C ILE A 565 22.81 -30.76 -17.36
N ALA A 566 23.09 -32.06 -17.41
CA ALA A 566 22.18 -33.06 -17.97
C ALA A 566 20.96 -33.25 -17.04
N ALA A 567 21.13 -33.22 -15.72
CA ALA A 567 20.05 -33.31 -14.75
C ALA A 567 19.17 -32.05 -14.80
N ALA A 568 19.76 -30.84 -14.87
CA ALA A 568 19.03 -29.59 -15.01
C ALA A 568 18.17 -29.54 -16.29
N LYS A 569 18.70 -30.03 -17.44
CA LYS A 569 17.90 -30.13 -18.67
C LYS A 569 16.76 -31.11 -18.57
N LYS A 570 16.93 -32.23 -17.85
CA LYS A 570 15.85 -33.18 -17.61
C LYS A 570 14.77 -32.60 -16.70
N LEU A 571 15.15 -31.83 -15.68
CA LEU A 571 14.22 -31.16 -14.79
C LEU A 571 13.39 -30.14 -15.56
N GLU A 572 14.01 -29.30 -16.38
CA GLU A 572 13.34 -28.32 -17.24
C GLU A 572 12.33 -28.98 -18.21
N GLN A 573 12.67 -30.16 -18.77
CA GLN A 573 11.76 -30.88 -19.61
C GLN A 573 10.52 -31.38 -18.84
N VAL A 574 10.72 -31.93 -17.63
CA VAL A 574 9.61 -32.41 -16.80
C VAL A 574 8.74 -31.25 -16.32
N GLU A 575 9.32 -30.10 -16.01
CA GLU A 575 8.57 -28.89 -15.66
C GLU A 575 7.70 -28.38 -16.82
N MET A 576 8.19 -28.44 -18.06
CA MET A 576 7.37 -28.10 -19.22
C MET A 576 6.22 -29.10 -19.43
N GLU A 577 6.47 -30.41 -19.17
CA GLU A 577 5.43 -31.46 -19.25
C GLU A 577 4.36 -31.27 -18.16
N ILE A 578 4.76 -30.89 -16.93
CA ILE A 578 3.86 -30.55 -15.81
C ILE A 578 2.97 -29.38 -16.19
N ALA A 579 3.56 -28.26 -16.65
CA ALA A 579 2.82 -27.06 -17.03
C ALA A 579 1.78 -27.35 -18.13
N ARG A 580 2.15 -28.21 -19.12
CA ARG A 580 1.22 -28.63 -20.18
C ARG A 580 0.07 -29.49 -19.64
N GLN A 581 0.37 -30.37 -18.70
CA GLN A 581 -0.63 -31.25 -18.11
C GLN A 581 -1.57 -30.49 -17.16
N GLU A 582 -1.07 -29.53 -16.41
CA GLU A 582 -1.90 -28.62 -15.61
C GLU A 582 -2.88 -27.80 -16.47
N ALA A 583 -2.43 -27.32 -17.62
CA ALA A 583 -3.30 -26.62 -18.56
C ALA A 583 -4.42 -27.56 -19.07
N THR A 584 -4.10 -28.84 -19.27
CA THR A 584 -5.08 -29.89 -19.69
C THR A 584 -6.11 -30.16 -18.59
N VAL A 585 -5.70 -30.27 -17.34
CA VAL A 585 -6.59 -30.45 -16.17
C VAL A 585 -7.51 -29.24 -16.02
N LYS A 586 -6.97 -28.01 -16.14
CA LYS A 586 -7.75 -26.76 -16.11
C LYS A 586 -8.77 -26.68 -17.24
N MET A 587 -8.40 -27.13 -18.45
CA MET A 587 -9.31 -27.19 -19.60
C MET A 587 -10.48 -28.15 -19.33
N TYR A 588 -10.23 -29.33 -18.78
CA TYR A 588 -11.31 -30.29 -18.45
C TYR A 588 -12.20 -29.73 -17.33
N THR A 589 -11.65 -29.09 -16.31
CA THR A 589 -12.44 -28.41 -15.25
C THR A 589 -13.36 -27.34 -15.84
N PHE A 590 -12.86 -26.55 -16.79
CA PHE A 590 -13.66 -25.55 -17.49
C PHE A 590 -14.77 -26.18 -18.33
N ARG A 591 -14.47 -27.23 -19.09
CA ARG A 591 -15.46 -27.95 -19.92
C ARG A 591 -16.52 -28.65 -19.08
N MET A 592 -16.19 -29.25 -17.94
CA MET A 592 -17.16 -29.83 -17.00
C MET A 592 -18.17 -28.81 -16.48
N ASN A 593 -17.72 -27.56 -16.26
CA ASN A 593 -18.59 -26.47 -15.84
C ASN A 593 -19.45 -25.89 -16.99
N SER A 594 -18.98 -26.01 -18.24
CA SER A 594 -19.62 -25.42 -19.43
C SER A 594 -20.51 -26.39 -20.19
N GLU A 595 -20.28 -27.72 -20.09
CA GLU A 595 -20.95 -28.77 -20.84
C GLU A 595 -21.55 -29.83 -19.88
N PRO A 596 -22.61 -29.53 -19.12
CA PRO A 596 -23.18 -30.48 -18.15
C PRO A 596 -23.73 -31.78 -18.75
N GLU A 597 -24.06 -31.80 -20.04
CA GLU A 597 -24.55 -33.00 -20.74
C GLU A 597 -23.46 -34.05 -20.92
N ASN A 598 -22.19 -33.69 -20.93
CA ASN A 598 -21.04 -34.58 -21.13
C ASN A 598 -20.27 -34.87 -19.83
N TYR A 599 -20.83 -34.51 -18.67
CA TYR A 599 -20.15 -34.53 -17.38
C TYR A 599 -19.52 -35.90 -17.03
N ALA A 600 -20.19 -37.02 -17.32
CA ALA A 600 -19.69 -38.35 -16.98
C ALA A 600 -18.44 -38.73 -17.80
N ALA A 601 -18.42 -38.45 -19.11
CA ALA A 601 -17.27 -38.69 -19.97
C ALA A 601 -16.09 -37.78 -19.63
N LEU A 602 -16.36 -36.50 -19.39
CA LEU A 602 -15.34 -35.52 -18.99
C LEU A 602 -14.74 -35.81 -17.62
N THR A 603 -15.48 -36.42 -16.70
CA THR A 603 -14.98 -36.86 -15.39
C THR A 603 -13.96 -37.99 -15.51
N GLU A 604 -14.11 -38.89 -16.46
CA GLU A 604 -13.17 -39.97 -16.71
C GLU A 604 -11.86 -39.43 -17.33
N GLU A 605 -11.99 -38.53 -18.30
CA GLU A 605 -10.85 -37.86 -18.94
C GLU A 605 -10.11 -36.93 -17.95
N TYR A 606 -10.82 -36.26 -17.05
CA TYR A 606 -10.24 -35.45 -15.97
C TYR A 606 -9.41 -36.29 -15.01
N LYS A 607 -9.94 -37.43 -14.53
CA LYS A 607 -9.21 -38.35 -13.65
C LYS A 607 -7.95 -38.88 -14.29
N ASP A 608 -8.02 -39.23 -15.57
CA ASP A 608 -6.86 -39.72 -16.34
C ASP A 608 -5.78 -38.64 -16.49
N ALA A 609 -6.21 -37.39 -16.67
CA ALA A 609 -5.30 -36.22 -16.71
C ALA A 609 -4.67 -35.92 -15.35
N GLU A 610 -5.42 -36.03 -14.26
CA GLU A 610 -4.94 -35.82 -12.88
C GLU A 610 -3.95 -36.93 -12.46
N GLU A 611 -4.20 -38.18 -12.83
CA GLU A 611 -3.28 -39.30 -12.58
C GLU A 611 -1.95 -39.13 -13.33
N LYS A 612 -2.00 -38.64 -14.57
CA LYS A 612 -0.79 -38.32 -15.36
C LYS A 612 0.00 -37.17 -14.72
N LEU A 613 -0.69 -36.15 -14.21
CA LEU A 613 -0.06 -35.04 -13.52
C LEU A 613 0.65 -35.49 -12.24
N ALA A 614 0.01 -36.37 -11.44
CA ALA A 614 0.61 -36.94 -10.24
C ALA A 614 1.90 -37.69 -10.53
N LYS A 615 1.91 -38.53 -11.60
CA LYS A 615 3.11 -39.25 -12.04
C LYS A 615 4.24 -38.34 -12.52
N LEU A 616 3.91 -37.20 -13.10
CA LEU A 616 4.91 -36.19 -13.50
C LEU A 616 5.54 -35.49 -12.27
N TYR A 617 4.76 -35.22 -11.23
CA TYR A 617 5.29 -34.70 -9.97
C TYR A 617 6.19 -35.71 -9.27
N GLU A 618 5.81 -37.00 -9.17
CA GLU A 618 6.67 -38.05 -8.63
C GLU A 618 8.02 -38.16 -9.38
N ARG A 619 7.97 -37.96 -10.70
CA ARG A 619 9.17 -37.98 -11.54
C ARG A 619 10.02 -36.74 -11.36
N TRP A 620 9.40 -35.61 -11.13
CA TRP A 620 10.07 -34.33 -10.80
C TRP A 620 10.79 -34.42 -9.46
N ASP A 621 10.10 -34.92 -8.42
CA ASP A 621 10.68 -35.14 -7.08
C ASP A 621 11.88 -36.09 -7.13
N ALA A 622 11.79 -37.20 -7.87
CA ALA A 622 12.90 -38.14 -8.01
C ALA A 622 14.13 -37.53 -8.71
N ILE A 623 13.93 -36.61 -9.67
CA ILE A 623 15.05 -35.92 -10.34
C ILE A 623 15.62 -34.84 -9.43
N ALA A 624 14.78 -34.16 -8.64
CA ALA A 624 15.20 -33.14 -7.70
C ALA A 624 16.00 -33.72 -6.52
N GLU A 625 15.65 -34.92 -6.03
CA GLU A 625 16.40 -35.64 -4.99
C GLU A 625 17.79 -36.13 -5.47
N ASP A 626 17.92 -36.42 -6.79
CA ASP A 626 19.19 -36.87 -7.38
C ASP A 626 20.16 -35.71 -7.74
N MET A 627 19.75 -34.41 -7.58
CA MET A 627 20.55 -33.21 -7.86
C MET A 627 21.26 -32.68 -6.61
#